data_67270eacc51d1e9ab5182771639085ae
#
_entry.id   67270eacc51d1e9ab5182771639085ae
#
_cell.length_a   1.000
_cell.length_b   1.000
_cell.length_c   1.000
_cell.angle_alpha   90.00
_cell.angle_beta   90.00
_cell.angle_gamma   90.00
#
_symmetry.space_group_name_H-M   'P 1'
#
loop_
_entity.id
_entity.type
_entity.pdbx_description
1 polymer ?
#
loop_
_entity_poly.entity_id
_entity_poly.type
_entity_poly.pdbx_seq_one_letter_code
_entity_poly.pdbx_strand_id
1 'polypeptide(L)'
;MAIAAAVSSNEVLKGVPENVLREIQKMKSVFTINRETLRTVTDKFVTELENGIQPMNITWATGRPTGQEQGTFITIDLGGTNLRVCKVELTKELGGYKITQRKFKLPVQHRQRSVDDLWALVADKLEESLESQHITKGKEALPLAITFSYPVTQHNIRRGACSVGRRAPIFLALRDMTSLPSWSTSLHREDNLPVEIVALVNHTTGTLVATAYQYAQVKVSSIFITGCNPAYIEDCGLVTKIASYDLPAGKEMAIHKGYGAFNNSHSVLPRNVFDEAIESTSRPGQQTYEKMVAALYFGELVRLIILHLHHTTGLFTGCDLSRLDRIHSMESTFLSAMEGGPLGSLGEMQALFRERFNIEPKI
;
A
#
# COMPACT_ATOMS: atom_id res chain seq x y z
N MET A 1 -13.44 -3.24 13.97
CA MET A 1 -14.33 -3.31 15.18
C MET A 1 -15.81 -3.43 14.84
N ALA A 2 -16.35 -2.80 13.80
CA ALA A 2 -17.77 -2.92 13.44
C ALA A 2 -18.20 -4.31 12.95
N ILE A 3 -17.34 -5.02 12.20
CA ILE A 3 -17.65 -6.34 11.64
C ILE A 3 -17.72 -7.43 12.73
N ALA A 4 -16.86 -7.36 13.76
CA ALA A 4 -16.92 -8.30 14.88
C ALA A 4 -18.20 -8.17 15.71
N ALA A 5 -18.82 -6.99 15.75
CA ALA A 5 -20.08 -6.74 16.43
C ALA A 5 -21.30 -7.22 15.61
N ALA A 6 -21.23 -7.18 14.27
CA ALA A 6 -22.33 -7.59 13.40
C ALA A 6 -22.52 -9.13 13.36
N VAL A 7 -21.45 -9.91 13.52
CA VAL A 7 -21.52 -11.40 13.56
C VAL A 7 -22.07 -11.93 14.89
N SER A 8 -22.24 -11.08 15.89
CA SER A 8 -22.86 -11.46 17.18
C SER A 8 -24.40 -11.42 17.18
N SER A 9 -25.03 -10.90 16.12
CA SER A 9 -26.48 -10.90 16.02
C SER A 9 -26.95 -12.28 15.49
N ASN A 10 -27.67 -13.01 16.33
CA ASN A 10 -28.30 -14.30 15.99
C ASN A 10 -29.21 -14.25 14.73
N GLU A 11 -29.55 -13.06 14.26
CA GLU A 11 -30.39 -12.85 13.08
C GLU A 11 -29.66 -13.13 11.76
N VAL A 12 -28.39 -12.76 11.63
CA VAL A 12 -27.61 -12.94 10.38
C VAL A 12 -27.33 -14.42 10.10
N LEU A 13 -27.27 -15.24 11.13
CA LEU A 13 -26.96 -16.67 11.02
C LEU A 13 -28.22 -17.56 11.02
N LYS A 14 -29.41 -16.97 11.02
CA LYS A 14 -30.67 -17.69 11.02
C LYS A 14 -30.86 -18.44 9.69
N GLY A 15 -31.04 -19.76 9.77
CA GLY A 15 -31.20 -20.62 8.57
C GLY A 15 -29.90 -21.23 8.04
N VAL A 16 -28.75 -20.83 8.57
CA VAL A 16 -27.47 -21.45 8.18
C VAL A 16 -27.39 -22.88 8.77
N PRO A 17 -27.04 -23.91 7.97
CA PRO A 17 -26.91 -25.28 8.46
C PRO A 17 -25.92 -25.41 9.63
N GLU A 18 -26.23 -26.27 10.60
CA GLU A 18 -25.44 -26.42 11.83
C GLU A 18 -23.99 -26.84 11.58
N ASN A 19 -23.73 -27.67 10.59
CA ASN A 19 -22.40 -28.08 10.19
C ASN A 19 -21.57 -26.88 9.67
N VAL A 20 -22.18 -25.96 8.92
CA VAL A 20 -21.54 -24.71 8.45
C VAL A 20 -21.24 -23.80 9.64
N LEU A 21 -22.22 -23.61 10.54
CA LEU A 21 -22.03 -22.79 11.74
C LEU A 21 -20.88 -23.31 12.62
N ARG A 22 -20.81 -24.61 12.81
CA ARG A 22 -19.72 -25.26 13.57
C ARG A 22 -18.35 -25.00 12.93
N GLU A 23 -18.27 -25.06 11.62
CA GLU A 23 -17.01 -24.81 10.91
C GLU A 23 -16.62 -23.34 10.95
N ILE A 24 -17.58 -22.42 10.81
CA ILE A 24 -17.35 -20.98 11.00
C ILE A 24 -16.83 -20.68 12.42
N GLN A 25 -17.36 -21.34 13.45
CA GLN A 25 -16.87 -21.16 14.83
C GLN A 25 -15.42 -21.65 14.99
N LYS A 26 -15.03 -22.76 14.35
CA LYS A 26 -13.64 -23.21 14.32
C LYS A 26 -12.75 -22.17 13.62
N MET A 27 -13.17 -21.65 12.44
CA MET A 27 -12.44 -20.60 11.73
C MET A 27 -12.26 -19.38 12.63
N LYS A 28 -13.33 -18.93 13.32
CA LYS A 28 -13.25 -17.81 14.24
C LYS A 28 -12.17 -18.03 15.31
N SER A 29 -12.05 -19.23 15.86
CA SER A 29 -11.01 -19.54 16.85
C SER A 29 -9.61 -19.52 16.26
N VAL A 30 -9.42 -19.98 15.02
CA VAL A 30 -8.15 -19.99 14.30
C VAL A 30 -7.64 -18.57 14.01
N PHE A 31 -8.55 -17.65 13.67
CA PHE A 31 -8.21 -16.27 13.38
C PHE A 31 -8.26 -15.31 14.58
N THR A 32 -8.60 -15.82 15.77
CA THR A 32 -8.62 -15.02 16.99
C THR A 32 -7.25 -15.03 17.65
N ILE A 33 -6.65 -13.88 17.79
CA ILE A 33 -5.35 -13.70 18.45
C ILE A 33 -5.59 -13.17 19.86
N ASN A 34 -5.09 -13.91 20.86
CA ASN A 34 -5.17 -13.50 22.25
C ASN A 34 -4.09 -12.47 22.59
N ARG A 35 -4.24 -11.83 23.76
CA ARG A 35 -3.34 -10.75 24.22
C ARG A 35 -1.90 -11.24 24.45
N GLU A 36 -1.71 -12.46 24.88
CA GLU A 36 -0.39 -13.04 25.15
C GLU A 36 0.38 -13.26 23.85
N THR A 37 -0.27 -13.87 22.85
CA THR A 37 0.30 -14.04 21.51
C THR A 37 0.66 -12.67 20.90
N LEU A 38 -0.24 -11.67 21.02
CA LEU A 38 0.04 -10.33 20.52
C LEU A 38 1.28 -9.71 21.20
N ARG A 39 1.44 -9.90 22.51
CA ARG A 39 2.61 -9.43 23.24
C ARG A 39 3.88 -10.12 22.74
N THR A 40 3.88 -11.44 22.62
CA THR A 40 5.03 -12.22 22.11
C THR A 40 5.44 -11.76 20.70
N VAL A 41 4.46 -11.52 19.82
CA VAL A 41 4.71 -10.97 18.47
C VAL A 41 5.34 -9.59 18.55
N THR A 42 4.83 -8.72 19.43
CA THR A 42 5.35 -7.37 19.62
C THR A 42 6.80 -7.38 20.14
N ASP A 43 7.09 -8.17 21.15
CA ASP A 43 8.42 -8.28 21.74
C ASP A 43 9.44 -8.80 20.71
N LYS A 44 9.05 -9.79 19.92
CA LYS A 44 9.90 -10.28 18.83
C LYS A 44 10.10 -9.24 17.74
N PHE A 45 9.07 -8.48 17.40
CA PHE A 45 9.16 -7.40 16.43
C PHE A 45 10.16 -6.33 16.89
N VAL A 46 10.07 -5.89 18.14
CA VAL A 46 11.04 -4.96 18.74
C VAL A 46 12.46 -5.51 18.67
N THR A 47 12.65 -6.77 19.06
CA THR A 47 13.96 -7.44 18.99
C THR A 47 14.53 -7.47 17.56
N GLU A 48 13.71 -7.73 16.55
CA GLU A 48 14.15 -7.69 15.14
C GLU A 48 14.49 -6.26 14.69
N LEU A 49 13.78 -5.26 15.21
CA LEU A 49 14.10 -3.86 14.95
C LEU A 49 15.46 -3.47 15.52
N GLU A 50 15.70 -3.78 16.79
CA GLU A 50 16.94 -3.48 17.52
C GLU A 50 18.17 -4.16 16.88
N ASN A 51 18.00 -5.40 16.43
CA ASN A 51 19.07 -6.15 15.76
C ASN A 51 19.29 -5.75 14.30
N GLY A 52 18.53 -4.80 13.76
CA GLY A 52 18.68 -4.34 12.39
C GLY A 52 18.36 -5.40 11.32
N ILE A 53 17.65 -6.49 11.67
CA ILE A 53 17.34 -7.61 10.78
C ILE A 53 16.37 -7.18 9.66
N GLN A 54 15.53 -6.20 9.93
CA GLN A 54 14.57 -5.68 8.99
C GLN A 54 15.23 -4.73 7.96
N PRO A 55 14.86 -4.81 6.65
CA PRO A 55 15.36 -3.86 5.67
C PRO A 55 14.92 -2.44 6.01
N MET A 56 15.88 -1.53 6.06
CA MET A 56 15.69 -0.11 6.30
C MET A 56 16.11 0.66 5.05
N ASN A 57 15.24 1.54 4.55
CA ASN A 57 15.52 2.44 3.45
C ASN A 57 15.67 3.87 3.96
N ILE A 58 16.80 4.47 3.66
CA ILE A 58 17.07 5.88 3.94
C ILE A 58 16.25 6.72 2.97
N THR A 59 15.49 7.68 3.48
CA THR A 59 14.60 8.49 2.65
C THR A 59 15.17 9.87 2.33
N TRP A 60 16.18 10.31 3.07
CA TRP A 60 16.76 11.66 3.02
C TRP A 60 15.74 12.78 3.31
N ALA A 61 14.54 12.43 3.75
CA ALA A 61 13.56 13.41 4.23
C ALA A 61 13.93 13.78 5.67
N THR A 62 14.81 14.78 5.80
CA THR A 62 15.36 15.24 7.08
C THR A 62 14.53 16.38 7.67
N GLY A 63 14.50 16.42 9.00
CA GLY A 63 13.71 17.38 9.77
C GLY A 63 12.25 16.99 9.87
N ARG A 64 11.51 17.78 10.63
CA ARG A 64 10.07 17.64 10.82
C ARG A 64 9.34 18.86 10.32
N PRO A 65 8.14 18.71 9.72
CA PRO A 65 7.29 19.86 9.48
C PRO A 65 6.91 20.52 10.80
N THR A 66 6.78 21.83 10.76
CA THR A 66 6.39 22.64 11.91
C THR A 66 4.88 22.95 11.91
N GLY A 67 4.22 22.72 10.76
CA GLY A 67 2.83 23.14 10.52
C GLY A 67 2.68 24.62 10.19
N GLN A 68 3.80 25.37 10.12
CA GLN A 68 3.81 26.81 9.81
C GLN A 68 4.35 27.11 8.41
N GLU A 69 4.78 26.08 7.68
CA GLU A 69 5.23 26.22 6.30
C GLU A 69 4.11 26.78 5.44
N GLN A 70 4.46 27.64 4.51
CA GLN A 70 3.54 28.31 3.59
C GLN A 70 4.05 28.17 2.15
N GLY A 71 3.14 28.28 1.22
CA GLY A 71 3.50 28.28 -0.20
C GLY A 71 2.61 27.37 -1.04
N THR A 72 2.90 27.36 -2.33
CA THR A 72 2.23 26.50 -3.30
C THR A 72 3.21 25.45 -3.81
N PHE A 73 2.78 24.22 -3.79
CA PHE A 73 3.57 23.05 -4.17
C PHE A 73 2.77 22.21 -5.17
N ILE A 74 3.48 21.56 -6.06
CA ILE A 74 2.91 20.54 -6.94
C ILE A 74 3.34 19.18 -6.41
N THR A 75 2.43 18.22 -6.39
CA THR A 75 2.75 16.85 -6.04
C THR A 75 2.23 15.89 -7.10
N ILE A 76 3.03 14.87 -7.37
CA ILE A 76 2.65 13.72 -8.19
C ILE A 76 2.62 12.48 -7.30
N ASP A 77 1.51 11.74 -7.32
CA ASP A 77 1.42 10.41 -6.73
C ASP A 77 1.30 9.37 -7.85
N LEU A 78 2.38 8.64 -8.08
CA LEU A 78 2.46 7.61 -9.10
C LEU A 78 2.26 6.23 -8.47
N GLY A 79 1.04 5.73 -8.62
CA GLY A 79 0.63 4.39 -8.20
C GLY A 79 0.63 3.36 -9.33
N GLY A 80 0.24 2.14 -9.01
CA GLY A 80 0.18 1.04 -9.99
C GLY A 80 -0.89 1.20 -11.07
N THR A 81 -1.97 1.89 -10.78
CA THR A 81 -3.14 2.01 -11.67
C THR A 81 -3.58 3.45 -11.92
N ASN A 82 -3.12 4.36 -11.08
CA ASN A 82 -3.55 5.75 -11.11
C ASN A 82 -2.33 6.66 -10.96
N LEU A 83 -2.41 7.79 -11.65
CA LEU A 83 -1.57 8.96 -11.47
C LEU A 83 -2.44 10.07 -10.88
N ARG A 84 -1.99 10.70 -9.81
CA ARG A 84 -2.63 11.90 -9.26
C ARG A 84 -1.66 13.07 -9.36
N VAL A 85 -2.17 14.20 -9.82
CA VAL A 85 -1.46 15.47 -9.79
C VAL A 85 -2.22 16.41 -8.89
N CYS A 86 -1.57 16.92 -7.85
CA CYS A 86 -2.18 17.81 -6.88
C CYS A 86 -1.41 19.14 -6.82
N LYS A 87 -2.17 20.23 -6.78
CA LYS A 87 -1.69 21.52 -6.28
C LYS A 87 -2.02 21.60 -4.80
N VAL A 88 -1.03 21.80 -3.97
CA VAL A 88 -1.14 21.93 -2.51
C VAL A 88 -0.77 23.34 -2.12
N GLU A 89 -1.69 24.06 -1.49
CA GLU A 89 -1.49 25.41 -0.97
C GLU A 89 -1.46 25.31 0.56
N LEU A 90 -0.26 25.45 1.14
CA LEU A 90 -0.09 25.53 2.60
C LEU A 90 -0.51 26.92 3.06
N THR A 91 -1.44 26.98 4.03
CA THR A 91 -2.05 28.24 4.46
C THR A 91 -1.33 28.83 5.67
N LYS A 92 -1.75 30.01 6.12
CA LYS A 92 -1.23 30.64 7.34
C LYS A 92 -1.74 30.00 8.63
N GLU A 93 -2.77 29.14 8.53
CA GLU A 93 -3.30 28.41 9.67
C GLU A 93 -2.35 27.26 10.00
N LEU A 94 -2.13 26.99 11.28
CA LEU A 94 -1.28 25.89 11.75
C LEU A 94 -1.79 24.54 11.20
N GLY A 95 -0.95 23.86 10.41
CA GLY A 95 -1.31 22.61 9.74
C GLY A 95 -2.38 22.76 8.65
N GLY A 96 -2.69 24.02 8.25
CA GLY A 96 -3.73 24.33 7.27
C GLY A 96 -3.25 24.15 5.83
N TYR A 97 -4.11 23.57 4.99
CA TYR A 97 -3.82 23.39 3.56
C TYR A 97 -5.08 23.34 2.71
N LYS A 98 -4.91 23.60 1.41
CA LYS A 98 -5.92 23.37 0.38
C LYS A 98 -5.34 22.48 -0.71
N ILE A 99 -6.13 21.55 -1.22
CA ILE A 99 -5.71 20.64 -2.29
C ILE A 99 -6.67 20.77 -3.47
N THR A 100 -6.10 20.97 -4.66
CA THR A 100 -6.78 20.80 -5.93
C THR A 100 -6.17 19.62 -6.64
N GLN A 101 -6.96 18.56 -6.92
CA GLN A 101 -6.47 17.28 -7.42
C GLN A 101 -7.07 16.91 -8.77
N ARG A 102 -6.23 16.38 -9.66
CA ARG A 102 -6.67 15.63 -10.85
C ARG A 102 -6.17 14.20 -10.76
N LYS A 103 -7.04 13.26 -11.11
CA LYS A 103 -6.74 11.83 -11.14
C LYS A 103 -6.84 11.30 -12.56
N PHE A 104 -5.81 10.58 -12.97
CA PHE A 104 -5.72 9.93 -14.28
C PHE A 104 -5.56 8.43 -14.10
N LYS A 105 -6.28 7.66 -14.91
CA LYS A 105 -6.09 6.20 -14.95
C LYS A 105 -4.89 5.88 -15.84
N LEU A 106 -3.95 5.11 -15.34
CA LEU A 106 -2.82 4.63 -16.13
C LEU A 106 -3.27 3.46 -17.00
N PRO A 107 -3.20 3.58 -18.35
CA PRO A 107 -3.53 2.49 -19.25
C PRO A 107 -2.64 1.27 -19.00
N VAL A 108 -3.22 0.08 -19.06
CA VAL A 108 -2.48 -1.18 -18.82
C VAL A 108 -1.29 -1.33 -19.78
N GLN A 109 -1.42 -0.84 -20.99
CA GLN A 109 -0.39 -0.86 -22.03
C GLN A 109 0.89 -0.09 -21.63
N HIS A 110 0.77 0.99 -20.83
CA HIS A 110 1.93 1.76 -20.37
C HIS A 110 2.74 1.05 -19.28
N ARG A 111 2.18 0.00 -18.67
CA ARG A 111 2.93 -0.84 -17.72
C ARG A 111 3.97 -1.74 -18.41
N GLN A 112 3.84 -1.93 -19.72
CA GLN A 112 4.70 -2.80 -20.54
C GLN A 112 5.64 -2.02 -21.48
N ARG A 113 5.51 -0.69 -21.52
CA ARG A 113 6.34 0.20 -22.36
C ARG A 113 7.64 0.60 -21.69
N SER A 114 8.42 1.42 -22.38
CA SER A 114 9.69 1.94 -21.85
C SER A 114 9.49 2.91 -20.67
N VAL A 115 10.56 3.14 -19.92
CA VAL A 115 10.59 4.15 -18.83
C VAL A 115 10.30 5.53 -19.39
N ASP A 116 10.83 5.84 -20.57
CA ASP A 116 10.66 7.14 -21.23
C ASP A 116 9.20 7.39 -21.63
N ASP A 117 8.47 6.37 -22.11
CA ASP A 117 7.04 6.46 -22.42
C ASP A 117 6.20 6.75 -21.17
N LEU A 118 6.58 6.15 -20.03
CA LEU A 118 5.89 6.41 -18.76
C LEU A 118 6.11 7.86 -18.31
N TRP A 119 7.34 8.34 -18.39
CA TRP A 119 7.66 9.71 -17.98
C TRP A 119 7.10 10.76 -18.95
N ALA A 120 7.06 10.46 -20.24
CA ALA A 120 6.37 11.30 -21.20
C ALA A 120 4.88 11.44 -20.84
N LEU A 121 4.19 10.32 -20.55
CA LEU A 121 2.81 10.36 -20.08
C LEU A 121 2.63 11.17 -18.79
N VAL A 122 3.54 11.02 -17.82
CA VAL A 122 3.50 11.77 -16.56
C VAL A 122 3.67 13.28 -16.83
N ALA A 123 4.59 13.65 -17.74
CA ALA A 123 4.81 15.04 -18.14
C ALA A 123 3.57 15.64 -18.83
N ASP A 124 2.97 14.92 -19.78
CA ASP A 124 1.73 15.34 -20.46
C ASP A 124 0.59 15.56 -19.46
N LYS A 125 0.42 14.67 -18.47
CA LYS A 125 -0.64 14.79 -17.46
C LYS A 125 -0.36 15.87 -16.41
N LEU A 126 0.92 16.14 -16.14
CA LEU A 126 1.33 17.26 -15.34
C LEU A 126 1.00 18.59 -16.06
N GLU A 127 1.39 18.74 -17.33
CA GLU A 127 1.08 19.91 -18.16
C GLU A 127 -0.43 20.18 -18.21
N GLU A 128 -1.23 19.17 -18.55
CA GLU A 128 -2.70 19.25 -18.56
C GLU A 128 -3.26 19.71 -17.21
N SER A 129 -2.65 19.29 -16.11
CA SER A 129 -3.08 19.67 -14.76
C SER A 129 -2.70 21.11 -14.42
N LEU A 130 -1.51 21.55 -14.80
CA LEU A 130 -1.03 22.91 -14.55
C LEU A 130 -1.85 23.93 -15.37
N GLU A 131 -2.11 23.65 -16.64
CA GLU A 131 -2.95 24.49 -17.50
C GLU A 131 -4.36 24.66 -16.95
N SER A 132 -4.98 23.57 -16.50
CA SER A 132 -6.33 23.60 -15.91
C SER A 132 -6.42 24.44 -14.63
N GLN A 133 -5.30 24.72 -13.98
CA GLN A 133 -5.18 25.53 -12.78
C GLN A 133 -4.59 26.91 -13.06
N HIS A 134 -4.48 27.32 -14.33
CA HIS A 134 -3.92 28.59 -14.78
C HIS A 134 -2.49 28.83 -14.29
N ILE A 135 -1.72 27.76 -14.11
CA ILE A 135 -0.28 27.83 -13.80
C ILE A 135 0.46 27.85 -15.12
N THR A 136 0.89 29.04 -15.54
CA THR A 136 1.47 29.27 -16.86
C THR A 136 2.98 29.37 -16.84
N LYS A 137 3.60 29.09 -17.99
CA LYS A 137 5.02 29.30 -18.29
C LYS A 137 5.43 30.77 -18.03
N GLY A 138 6.66 30.97 -17.58
CA GLY A 138 7.23 32.31 -17.36
C GLY A 138 7.08 32.87 -15.94
N LYS A 139 6.49 32.13 -15.01
CA LYS A 139 6.55 32.38 -13.56
C LYS A 139 7.67 31.59 -12.89
N GLU A 140 8.03 31.99 -11.67
CA GLU A 140 8.93 31.22 -10.82
C GLU A 140 8.47 29.75 -10.73
N ALA A 141 9.42 28.81 -10.89
CA ALA A 141 9.11 27.37 -10.90
C ALA A 141 8.57 26.94 -9.53
N LEU A 142 7.45 26.24 -9.53
CA LEU A 142 6.86 25.69 -8.31
C LEU A 142 7.61 24.42 -7.89
N PRO A 143 7.86 24.22 -6.58
CA PRO A 143 8.43 22.98 -6.08
C PRO A 143 7.53 21.79 -6.38
N LEU A 144 8.11 20.75 -7.00
CA LEU A 144 7.45 19.50 -7.33
C LEU A 144 7.99 18.36 -6.46
N ALA A 145 7.11 17.70 -5.70
CA ALA A 145 7.43 16.48 -5.00
C ALA A 145 6.73 15.28 -5.67
N ILE A 146 7.42 14.16 -5.75
CA ILE A 146 6.86 12.93 -6.31
C ILE A 146 6.81 11.85 -5.25
N THR A 147 5.61 11.31 -5.04
CA THR A 147 5.40 10.09 -4.27
C THR A 147 5.35 8.90 -5.18
N PHE A 148 6.05 7.85 -4.78
CA PHE A 148 6.24 6.67 -5.58
C PHE A 148 5.92 5.42 -4.76
N SER A 149 4.98 4.61 -5.27
CA SER A 149 4.44 3.44 -4.54
C SER A 149 5.32 2.19 -4.60
N TYR A 150 6.54 2.29 -5.16
CA TYR A 150 7.45 1.16 -5.31
C TYR A 150 8.70 1.30 -4.43
N PRO A 151 9.38 0.19 -4.12
CA PRO A 151 10.65 0.25 -3.41
C PRO A 151 11.68 1.07 -4.20
N VAL A 152 12.22 2.09 -3.56
CA VAL A 152 13.27 2.95 -4.12
C VAL A 152 14.46 2.94 -3.18
N THR A 153 15.65 2.70 -3.71
CA THR A 153 16.91 2.99 -3.02
C THR A 153 17.29 4.43 -3.33
N GLN A 154 17.24 5.29 -2.33
CA GLN A 154 17.52 6.71 -2.49
C GLN A 154 19.00 7.02 -2.26
N HIS A 155 19.56 7.86 -3.10
CA HIS A 155 20.92 8.40 -2.98
C HIS A 155 20.91 9.78 -2.30
N ASN A 156 19.85 10.53 -2.49
CA ASN A 156 19.51 11.77 -1.79
C ASN A 156 18.00 12.03 -1.95
N ILE A 157 17.48 13.12 -1.38
CA ILE A 157 16.05 13.45 -1.43
C ILE A 157 15.50 13.61 -2.85
N ARG A 158 16.33 14.00 -3.82
CA ARG A 158 15.93 14.23 -5.22
C ARG A 158 16.25 13.05 -6.14
N ARG A 159 17.03 12.05 -5.69
CA ARG A 159 17.56 10.96 -6.54
C ARG A 159 17.43 9.61 -5.86
N GLY A 160 16.97 8.62 -6.61
CA GLY A 160 16.89 7.24 -6.18
C GLY A 160 16.78 6.29 -7.38
N ALA A 161 16.98 5.01 -7.14
CA ALA A 161 16.82 3.94 -8.11
C ALA A 161 15.69 3.01 -7.65
N CYS A 162 14.85 2.56 -8.58
CA CYS A 162 13.82 1.59 -8.25
C CYS A 162 14.45 0.23 -7.94
N SER A 163 14.17 -0.31 -6.76
CA SER A 163 14.72 -1.58 -6.26
C SER A 163 13.88 -2.79 -6.65
N VAL A 164 12.94 -2.67 -7.58
CA VAL A 164 12.06 -3.77 -7.99
C VAL A 164 12.90 -4.89 -8.61
N GLY A 165 13.02 -5.99 -7.89
CA GLY A 165 13.74 -7.17 -8.35
C GLY A 165 13.16 -7.73 -9.67
N ARG A 166 13.98 -8.48 -10.42
CA ARG A 166 13.73 -9.00 -11.78
C ARG A 166 12.40 -9.74 -12.02
N ARG A 167 11.51 -9.90 -11.04
CA ARG A 167 10.32 -10.76 -11.10
C ARG A 167 8.97 -10.07 -10.91
N ALA A 168 8.90 -8.75 -10.83
CA ALA A 168 7.61 -8.06 -10.82
C ALA A 168 7.20 -7.74 -12.27
N PRO A 169 6.22 -8.45 -12.87
CA PRO A 169 5.84 -8.25 -14.26
C PRO A 169 5.15 -6.91 -14.54
N ILE A 170 4.82 -6.17 -13.48
CA ILE A 170 3.95 -4.99 -13.57
C ILE A 170 4.68 -3.76 -14.13
N PHE A 171 6.03 -3.70 -14.07
CA PHE A 171 6.81 -2.58 -14.62
C PHE A 171 8.20 -3.03 -15.08
N LEU A 172 8.28 -3.67 -16.23
CA LEU A 172 9.53 -3.85 -16.96
C LEU A 172 10.25 -2.51 -17.17
N ALA A 173 9.47 -1.45 -17.38
CA ALA A 173 9.92 -0.09 -17.54
C ALA A 173 10.65 0.50 -16.32
N LEU A 174 10.34 0.07 -15.11
CA LEU A 174 10.97 0.61 -13.89
C LEU A 174 12.28 -0.09 -13.50
N ARG A 175 12.66 -1.13 -14.22
CA ARG A 175 13.94 -1.85 -13.99
C ARG A 175 15.17 -1.02 -14.26
N ASP A 176 15.12 -0.15 -15.26
CA ASP A 176 16.25 0.62 -15.75
C ASP A 176 16.30 2.04 -15.15
N MET A 177 15.48 2.32 -14.13
CA MET A 177 15.55 3.58 -13.36
C MET A 177 16.83 3.67 -12.50
N THR A 178 17.95 3.19 -13.01
CA THR A 178 19.27 3.39 -12.36
C THR A 178 19.75 4.82 -12.48
N SER A 179 19.12 5.62 -13.33
CA SER A 179 19.46 7.03 -13.49
C SER A 179 18.21 7.88 -13.63
N LEU A 180 17.92 8.69 -12.61
CA LEU A 180 16.97 9.79 -12.64
C LEU A 180 17.32 10.96 -13.61
N PRO A 181 18.45 10.95 -14.39
CA PRO A 181 18.60 11.92 -15.46
C PRO A 181 17.49 11.83 -16.51
N SER A 182 16.90 10.64 -16.77
CA SER A 182 15.92 10.51 -17.85
C SER A 182 14.59 11.23 -17.57
N TRP A 183 14.12 11.24 -16.34
CA TRP A 183 12.85 11.90 -16.04
C TRP A 183 12.99 13.41 -15.80
N SER A 184 14.10 13.88 -15.18
CA SER A 184 14.39 15.30 -15.16
C SER A 184 14.55 15.84 -16.58
N THR A 185 15.16 15.07 -17.47
CA THR A 185 15.28 15.39 -18.90
C THR A 185 13.92 15.34 -19.60
N SER A 186 13.03 14.42 -19.25
CA SER A 186 11.67 14.36 -19.81
C SER A 186 10.78 15.48 -19.34
N LEU A 187 10.94 15.97 -18.11
CA LEU A 187 10.25 17.17 -17.60
C LEU A 187 10.91 18.48 -18.09
N HIS A 188 12.18 18.43 -18.50
CA HIS A 188 12.90 19.55 -19.14
C HIS A 188 12.82 19.50 -20.67
N ARG A 189 12.09 18.55 -21.28
CA ARG A 189 11.78 18.61 -22.69
C ARG A 189 11.19 19.96 -23.05
N GLU A 190 11.41 20.39 -24.28
CA GLU A 190 11.13 21.65 -24.95
C GLU A 190 9.98 22.53 -24.42
N ASP A 191 9.17 22.00 -23.53
CA ASP A 191 7.95 22.62 -23.01
C ASP A 191 8.12 23.45 -21.74
N ASN A 192 9.31 23.52 -21.13
CA ASN A 192 9.64 24.39 -19.98
C ASN A 192 8.52 24.45 -18.93
N LEU A 193 8.13 23.29 -18.39
CA LEU A 193 7.12 23.25 -17.34
C LEU A 193 7.57 24.08 -16.13
N PRO A 194 6.70 24.93 -15.55
CA PRO A 194 7.06 25.83 -14.46
C PRO A 194 7.15 25.09 -13.11
N VAL A 195 7.93 24.02 -13.06
CA VAL A 195 8.13 23.19 -11.86
C VAL A 195 9.58 22.78 -11.69
N GLU A 196 10.03 22.71 -10.45
CA GLU A 196 11.34 22.17 -10.06
C GLU A 196 11.15 20.97 -9.15
N ILE A 197 11.79 19.84 -9.49
CA ILE A 197 11.76 18.65 -8.66
C ILE A 197 12.61 18.85 -7.41
N VAL A 198 11.96 18.84 -6.27
CA VAL A 198 12.61 19.04 -4.97
C VAL A 198 12.67 17.75 -4.14
N ALA A 199 11.77 16.81 -4.37
CA ALA A 199 11.74 15.56 -3.60
C ALA A 199 11.17 14.38 -4.39
N LEU A 200 11.76 13.22 -4.16
CA LEU A 200 11.22 11.90 -4.50
C LEU A 200 11.10 11.11 -3.19
N VAL A 201 9.91 10.68 -2.84
CA VAL A 201 9.67 9.95 -1.59
C VAL A 201 8.77 8.74 -1.81
N ASN A 202 8.93 7.73 -0.97
CA ASN A 202 7.94 6.67 -0.91
C ASN A 202 6.63 7.22 -0.32
N HIS A 203 5.50 6.69 -0.78
CA HIS A 203 4.18 7.15 -0.33
C HIS A 203 3.96 7.01 1.19
N THR A 204 4.59 6.03 1.88
CA THR A 204 4.53 5.92 3.34
C THR A 204 5.27 7.06 4.03
N THR A 205 6.44 7.45 3.50
CA THR A 205 7.17 8.64 3.96
C THR A 205 6.35 9.90 3.72
N GLY A 206 5.73 10.02 2.53
CA GLY A 206 4.83 11.13 2.22
C GLY A 206 3.66 11.22 3.20
N THR A 207 3.05 10.08 3.56
CA THR A 207 1.98 10.01 4.56
C THR A 207 2.46 10.47 5.94
N LEU A 208 3.66 10.03 6.37
CA LEU A 208 4.24 10.44 7.65
C LEU A 208 4.44 11.95 7.71
N VAL A 209 5.10 12.52 6.70
CA VAL A 209 5.40 13.96 6.63
C VAL A 209 4.11 14.79 6.56
N ALA A 210 3.15 14.40 5.71
CA ALA A 210 1.88 15.11 5.59
C ALA A 210 1.06 15.08 6.88
N THR A 211 1.06 13.94 7.59
CA THR A 211 0.35 13.83 8.86
C THR A 211 1.06 14.60 9.97
N ALA A 212 2.41 14.57 10.00
CA ALA A 212 3.19 15.33 10.97
C ALA A 212 3.05 16.86 10.76
N TYR A 213 2.78 17.32 9.55
CA TYR A 213 2.47 18.72 9.26
C TYR A 213 1.21 19.19 10.00
N GLN A 214 0.18 18.34 10.07
CA GLN A 214 -1.06 18.63 10.79
C GLN A 214 -0.96 18.35 12.30
N TYR A 215 -0.23 17.30 12.66
CA TYR A 215 -0.14 16.77 14.02
C TYR A 215 1.32 16.53 14.39
N ALA A 216 1.98 17.54 14.93
CA ALA A 216 3.43 17.55 15.22
C ALA A 216 3.92 16.37 16.11
N GLN A 217 3.02 15.77 16.92
CA GLN A 217 3.34 14.62 17.78
C GLN A 217 3.45 13.30 17.02
N VAL A 218 3.03 13.22 15.76
CA VAL A 218 3.09 11.98 14.97
C VAL A 218 4.53 11.64 14.64
N LYS A 219 4.95 10.45 15.04
CA LYS A 219 6.30 9.91 14.79
C LYS A 219 6.30 8.66 13.94
N VAL A 220 5.15 8.03 13.74
CA VAL A 220 5.01 6.79 12.98
C VAL A 220 3.80 6.88 12.06
N SER A 221 3.95 6.43 10.84
CA SER A 221 2.84 6.17 9.92
C SER A 221 2.93 4.75 9.39
N SER A 222 1.79 4.22 8.96
CA SER A 222 1.73 2.89 8.37
C SER A 222 0.68 2.83 7.27
N ILE A 223 1.02 2.16 6.19
CA ILE A 223 0.10 1.88 5.08
C ILE A 223 -0.18 0.39 5.06
N PHE A 224 -1.46 0.04 5.12
CA PHE A 224 -1.99 -1.31 4.95
C PHE A 224 -2.95 -1.30 3.76
N ILE A 225 -2.42 -1.56 2.56
CA ILE A 225 -3.20 -1.62 1.31
C ILE A 225 -2.78 -2.88 0.55
N THR A 226 -2.32 -2.76 -0.71
CA THR A 226 -1.78 -3.88 -1.51
C THR A 226 -0.62 -4.57 -0.81
N GLY A 227 0.24 -3.80 -0.14
CA GLY A 227 1.28 -4.25 0.78
C GLY A 227 1.17 -3.56 2.12
N CYS A 228 2.11 -3.81 3.02
CA CYS A 228 2.19 -3.12 4.30
C CYS A 228 3.58 -2.52 4.50
N ASN A 229 3.63 -1.22 4.79
CA ASN A 229 4.88 -0.49 4.97
C ASN A 229 4.73 0.63 6.01
N PRO A 230 5.60 0.71 7.02
CA PRO A 230 5.68 1.83 7.95
C PRO A 230 6.77 2.80 7.55
N ALA A 231 6.62 4.03 8.03
CA ALA A 231 7.70 4.99 8.16
C ALA A 231 7.68 5.57 9.57
N TYR A 232 8.84 5.90 10.09
CA TYR A 232 8.98 6.49 11.42
C TYR A 232 10.10 7.53 11.42
N ILE A 233 10.08 8.40 12.42
CA ILE A 233 11.11 9.43 12.61
C ILE A 233 12.19 8.87 13.51
N GLU A 234 13.46 8.97 13.08
CA GLU A 234 14.63 8.53 13.83
C GLU A 234 15.71 9.61 13.87
N ASP A 235 16.53 9.63 14.92
CA ASP A 235 17.73 10.46 14.96
C ASP A 235 18.76 9.92 13.96
N CYS A 236 19.28 10.79 13.10
CA CYS A 236 20.29 10.43 12.10
C CYS A 236 21.53 9.80 12.73
N GLY A 237 21.89 10.19 13.94
CA GLY A 237 23.04 9.63 14.68
C GLY A 237 22.88 8.16 15.04
N LEU A 238 21.64 7.65 15.09
CA LEU A 238 21.34 6.24 15.35
C LEU A 238 21.29 5.38 14.08
N VAL A 239 21.30 6.01 12.90
CA VAL A 239 21.18 5.31 11.61
C VAL A 239 22.54 4.93 11.07
N THR A 240 23.01 3.73 11.37
CA THR A 240 24.35 3.23 11.00
C THR A 240 24.65 3.27 9.48
N LYS A 241 23.63 3.12 8.65
CA LYS A 241 23.76 3.15 7.17
C LYS A 241 24.19 4.51 6.61
N ILE A 242 24.05 5.57 7.38
CA ILE A 242 24.43 6.93 6.98
C ILE A 242 25.56 7.49 7.84
N ALA A 243 26.23 6.66 8.62
CA ALA A 243 27.32 7.10 9.48
C ALA A 243 28.50 7.76 8.73
N SER A 244 28.64 7.48 7.42
CA SER A 244 29.64 8.12 6.56
C SER A 244 29.24 9.52 6.05
N TYR A 245 27.98 9.93 6.29
CA TYR A 245 27.47 11.24 5.89
C TYR A 245 27.55 12.19 7.09
N ASP A 246 28.10 13.36 6.86
CA ASP A 246 28.24 14.39 7.91
C ASP A 246 26.88 15.06 8.17
N LEU A 247 26.00 14.38 8.89
CA LEU A 247 24.71 14.91 9.31
C LEU A 247 24.82 15.46 10.74
N PRO A 248 24.28 16.64 11.02
CA PRO A 248 24.33 17.24 12.35
C PRO A 248 23.71 16.32 13.41
N ALA A 249 24.32 16.23 14.57
CA ALA A 249 23.78 15.50 15.72
C ALA A 249 22.40 16.05 16.11
N GLY A 250 21.48 15.17 16.47
CA GLY A 250 20.10 15.54 16.80
C GLY A 250 19.23 15.87 15.60
N LYS A 251 19.72 15.70 14.36
CA LYS A 251 18.90 15.83 13.17
C LYS A 251 18.05 14.59 13.00
N GLU A 252 16.73 14.76 12.90
CA GLU A 252 15.78 13.68 12.64
C GLU A 252 15.62 13.43 11.13
N MET A 253 15.31 12.19 10.77
CA MET A 253 15.00 11.76 9.41
C MET A 253 13.82 10.78 9.43
N ALA A 254 12.96 10.85 8.41
CA ALA A 254 12.00 9.81 8.17
C ALA A 254 12.70 8.55 7.63
N ILE A 255 12.48 7.42 8.27
CA ILE A 255 13.00 6.12 7.86
C ILE A 255 11.84 5.29 7.33
N HIS A 256 11.97 4.80 6.12
CA HIS A 256 11.02 3.84 5.56
C HIS A 256 11.48 2.42 5.88
N LYS A 257 10.59 1.61 6.43
CA LYS A 257 10.90 0.24 6.84
C LYS A 257 9.95 -0.75 6.18
N GLY A 258 10.51 -1.81 5.61
CA GLY A 258 9.72 -2.90 5.07
C GLY A 258 9.47 -3.97 6.12
N TYR A 259 8.46 -3.82 6.97
CA TYR A 259 8.13 -4.87 7.96
C TYR A 259 7.33 -6.03 7.40
N GLY A 260 6.95 -6.01 6.14
CA GLY A 260 6.30 -7.15 5.49
C GLY A 260 7.11 -8.45 5.61
N ALA A 261 8.43 -8.32 5.67
CA ALA A 261 9.36 -9.43 5.88
C ALA A 261 9.50 -9.87 7.35
N PHE A 262 8.79 -9.26 8.29
CA PHE A 262 8.81 -9.65 9.69
C PHE A 262 8.46 -11.13 9.85
N ASN A 263 9.21 -11.80 10.68
CA ASN A 263 9.06 -13.21 10.99
C ASN A 263 9.10 -14.17 9.77
N ASN A 264 9.91 -13.89 8.75
CA ASN A 264 10.19 -14.85 7.68
C ASN A 264 10.75 -16.17 8.20
N SER A 265 11.27 -16.20 9.44
CA SER A 265 11.71 -17.41 10.16
C SER A 265 10.55 -18.25 10.69
N HIS A 266 9.31 -17.79 10.60
CA HIS A 266 8.09 -18.45 11.08
C HIS A 266 8.13 -18.81 12.58
N SER A 267 8.74 -17.97 13.40
CA SER A 267 9.01 -18.28 14.83
C SER A 267 7.91 -17.83 15.80
N VAL A 268 7.13 -16.79 15.47
CA VAL A 268 6.17 -16.20 16.43
C VAL A 268 4.80 -15.84 15.85
N LEU A 269 4.68 -15.60 14.54
CA LEU A 269 3.37 -15.29 13.94
C LEU A 269 2.45 -16.51 14.02
N PRO A 270 1.20 -16.35 14.47
CA PRO A 270 0.24 -17.43 14.59
C PRO A 270 -0.30 -17.85 13.22
N ARG A 271 0.51 -18.54 12.44
CA ARG A 271 0.16 -19.02 11.10
C ARG A 271 -0.77 -20.21 11.17
N ASN A 272 -1.65 -20.30 10.20
CA ASN A 272 -2.57 -21.40 10.01
C ASN A 272 -2.44 -22.00 8.59
N VAL A 273 -3.22 -23.02 8.28
CA VAL A 273 -3.17 -23.74 6.99
C VAL A 273 -3.45 -22.84 5.78
N PHE A 274 -4.24 -21.79 5.94
CA PHE A 274 -4.53 -20.84 4.88
C PHE A 274 -3.34 -19.90 4.62
N ASP A 275 -2.67 -19.46 5.68
CA ASP A 275 -1.44 -18.67 5.57
C ASP A 275 -0.34 -19.48 4.86
N GLU A 276 -0.21 -20.76 5.17
CA GLU A 276 0.75 -21.66 4.51
C GLU A 276 0.41 -21.86 3.03
N ALA A 277 -0.86 -22.00 2.70
CA ALA A 277 -1.31 -22.10 1.32
C ALA A 277 -1.00 -20.83 0.53
N ILE A 278 -1.29 -19.65 1.08
CA ILE A 278 -0.96 -18.35 0.45
C ILE A 278 0.56 -18.23 0.28
N GLU A 279 1.34 -18.59 1.30
CA GLU A 279 2.79 -18.50 1.25
C GLU A 279 3.40 -19.35 0.14
N SER A 280 2.84 -20.53 -0.12
CA SER A 280 3.32 -21.44 -1.17
C SER A 280 3.13 -20.90 -2.59
N THR A 281 2.14 -20.01 -2.79
CA THR A 281 1.79 -19.48 -4.11
C THR A 281 2.65 -18.29 -4.56
N SER A 282 3.27 -17.58 -3.62
CA SER A 282 4.01 -16.34 -3.91
C SER A 282 5.25 -16.24 -3.03
N ARG A 283 6.45 -16.31 -3.65
CA ARG A 283 7.74 -16.11 -2.99
C ARG A 283 7.83 -16.78 -1.61
N PRO A 284 7.85 -18.11 -1.53
CA PRO A 284 7.92 -18.82 -0.26
C PRO A 284 9.06 -18.33 0.64
N GLY A 285 8.81 -18.19 1.93
CA GLY A 285 9.78 -17.70 2.92
C GLY A 285 10.07 -16.20 2.87
N GLN A 286 9.26 -15.42 2.11
CA GLN A 286 9.43 -13.97 2.00
C GLN A 286 8.11 -13.26 2.28
N GLN A 287 8.19 -12.07 2.91
CA GLN A 287 7.05 -11.21 3.19
C GLN A 287 5.94 -11.91 4.00
N THR A 288 6.32 -12.72 4.98
CA THR A 288 5.39 -13.53 5.76
C THR A 288 4.32 -12.68 6.44
N TYR A 289 4.72 -11.60 7.12
CA TYR A 289 3.76 -10.71 7.78
C TYR A 289 2.85 -10.00 6.77
N GLU A 290 3.40 -9.51 5.66
CA GLU A 290 2.61 -8.85 4.62
C GLU A 290 1.54 -9.78 4.05
N LYS A 291 1.86 -11.05 3.80
CA LYS A 291 0.91 -12.06 3.30
C LYS A 291 -0.26 -12.29 4.25
N MET A 292 -0.03 -12.15 5.55
CA MET A 292 -1.07 -12.33 6.57
C MET A 292 -1.99 -11.10 6.75
N VAL A 293 -1.50 -9.87 6.44
CA VAL A 293 -2.22 -8.63 6.81
C VAL A 293 -2.51 -7.68 5.66
N ALA A 294 -1.89 -7.86 4.48
CA ALA A 294 -2.08 -6.94 3.37
C ALA A 294 -3.30 -7.31 2.54
N ALA A 295 -4.03 -6.29 2.10
CA ALA A 295 -5.28 -6.45 1.35
C ALA A 295 -5.13 -7.26 0.06
N LEU A 296 -3.93 -7.28 -0.56
CA LEU A 296 -3.67 -8.09 -1.75
C LEU A 296 -4.04 -9.57 -1.55
N TYR A 297 -3.84 -10.07 -0.32
CA TYR A 297 -4.02 -11.50 -0.01
C TYR A 297 -5.38 -11.84 0.60
N PHE A 298 -6.18 -10.85 1.01
CA PHE A 298 -7.47 -11.10 1.65
C PHE A 298 -8.46 -11.82 0.73
N GLY A 299 -8.47 -11.46 -0.56
CA GLY A 299 -9.31 -12.16 -1.53
C GLY A 299 -8.95 -13.65 -1.62
N GLU A 300 -7.66 -13.95 -1.70
CA GLU A 300 -7.17 -15.34 -1.73
C GLU A 300 -7.48 -16.09 -0.43
N LEU A 301 -7.33 -15.44 0.72
CA LEU A 301 -7.69 -16.01 2.02
C LEU A 301 -9.17 -16.41 2.08
N VAL A 302 -10.06 -15.50 1.67
CA VAL A 302 -11.51 -15.79 1.66
C VAL A 302 -11.86 -16.88 0.64
N ARG A 303 -11.21 -16.89 -0.52
CA ARG A 303 -11.35 -17.96 -1.51
C ARG A 303 -11.00 -19.32 -0.92
N LEU A 304 -9.88 -19.43 -0.24
CA LEU A 304 -9.43 -20.66 0.41
C LEU A 304 -10.40 -21.12 1.52
N ILE A 305 -10.91 -20.17 2.31
CA ILE A 305 -11.92 -20.46 3.34
C ILE A 305 -13.21 -21.00 2.70
N ILE A 306 -13.68 -20.42 1.61
CA ILE A 306 -14.87 -20.88 0.89
C ILE A 306 -14.66 -22.29 0.34
N LEU A 307 -13.52 -22.60 -0.25
CA LEU A 307 -13.19 -23.94 -0.71
C LEU A 307 -13.10 -24.95 0.44
N HIS A 308 -12.52 -24.54 1.58
CA HIS A 308 -12.52 -25.37 2.79
C HIS A 308 -13.94 -25.66 3.27
N LEU A 309 -14.83 -24.66 3.32
CA LEU A 309 -16.23 -24.86 3.68
C LEU A 309 -16.96 -25.74 2.66
N HIS A 310 -16.65 -25.60 1.37
CA HIS A 310 -17.19 -26.52 0.35
C HIS A 310 -16.84 -27.98 0.68
N HIS A 311 -15.58 -28.28 0.93
CA HIS A 311 -15.11 -29.62 1.18
C HIS A 311 -15.60 -30.21 2.51
N THR A 312 -15.74 -29.38 3.55
CA THR A 312 -16.07 -29.84 4.90
C THR A 312 -17.57 -29.85 5.20
N THR A 313 -18.33 -28.98 4.54
CA THR A 313 -19.75 -28.79 4.87
C THR A 313 -20.68 -29.01 3.68
N GLY A 314 -20.15 -29.12 2.46
CA GLY A 314 -20.95 -29.17 1.24
C GLY A 314 -21.47 -27.82 0.77
N LEU A 315 -20.90 -26.70 1.25
CA LEU A 315 -21.24 -25.37 0.75
C LEU A 315 -21.09 -25.33 -0.78
N PHE A 316 -22.09 -24.85 -1.51
CA PHE A 316 -22.14 -24.82 -2.97
C PHE A 316 -22.13 -26.21 -3.65
N THR A 317 -22.61 -27.25 -2.98
CA THR A 317 -22.76 -28.58 -3.60
C THR A 317 -23.62 -28.48 -4.86
N GLY A 318 -23.13 -29.07 -5.95
CA GLY A 318 -23.79 -29.05 -7.26
C GLY A 318 -23.48 -27.81 -8.12
N CYS A 319 -22.68 -26.87 -7.63
CA CYS A 319 -22.15 -25.74 -8.42
C CYS A 319 -20.82 -26.10 -9.07
N ASP A 320 -20.55 -25.51 -10.24
CA ASP A 320 -19.22 -25.54 -10.86
C ASP A 320 -18.30 -24.51 -10.18
N LEU A 321 -17.29 -24.99 -9.47
CA LEU A 321 -16.33 -24.16 -8.77
C LEU A 321 -15.05 -23.86 -9.58
N SER A 322 -14.96 -24.28 -10.83
CA SER A 322 -13.75 -24.19 -11.66
C SER A 322 -13.16 -22.78 -11.77
N ARG A 323 -14.01 -21.75 -11.73
CA ARG A 323 -13.56 -20.35 -11.71
C ARG A 323 -13.05 -19.91 -10.34
N LEU A 324 -13.71 -20.37 -9.28
CA LEU A 324 -13.31 -20.06 -7.89
C LEU A 324 -12.02 -20.80 -7.51
N ASP A 325 -11.79 -21.99 -8.03
CA ASP A 325 -10.62 -22.83 -7.72
C ASP A 325 -9.30 -22.27 -8.26
N ARG A 326 -9.35 -21.35 -9.19
CA ARG A 326 -8.16 -20.69 -9.70
C ARG A 326 -7.51 -19.81 -8.63
N ILE A 327 -6.21 -19.98 -8.41
CA ILE A 327 -5.41 -19.18 -7.48
C ILE A 327 -5.56 -17.68 -7.80
N HIS A 328 -5.79 -16.88 -6.78
CA HIS A 328 -6.03 -15.43 -6.88
C HIS A 328 -7.23 -15.02 -7.75
N SER A 329 -8.21 -15.90 -7.97
CA SER A 329 -9.43 -15.55 -8.72
C SER A 329 -10.34 -14.57 -7.98
N MET A 330 -10.23 -14.50 -6.66
CA MET A 330 -10.97 -13.56 -5.80
C MET A 330 -10.06 -12.40 -5.40
N GLU A 331 -10.41 -11.20 -5.84
CA GLU A 331 -9.69 -9.98 -5.52
C GLU A 331 -10.28 -9.30 -4.29
N SER A 332 -9.48 -8.47 -3.58
CA SER A 332 -9.95 -7.71 -2.41
C SER A 332 -11.09 -6.74 -2.74
N THR A 333 -11.17 -6.28 -3.99
CA THR A 333 -12.28 -5.45 -4.49
C THR A 333 -13.61 -6.18 -4.45
N PHE A 334 -13.60 -7.51 -4.64
CA PHE A 334 -14.78 -8.35 -4.49
C PHE A 334 -15.29 -8.36 -3.04
N LEU A 335 -14.35 -8.44 -2.07
CA LEU A 335 -14.69 -8.37 -0.64
C LEU A 335 -15.30 -7.01 -0.27
N SER A 336 -14.70 -5.91 -0.78
CA SER A 336 -15.23 -4.56 -0.55
C SER A 336 -16.64 -4.40 -1.12
N ALA A 337 -16.93 -5.01 -2.28
CA ALA A 337 -18.27 -5.00 -2.86
C ALA A 337 -19.26 -5.81 -2.00
N MET A 338 -18.83 -6.93 -1.43
CA MET A 338 -19.64 -7.72 -0.49
C MET A 338 -19.96 -6.96 0.80
N GLU A 339 -18.99 -6.17 1.33
CA GLU A 339 -19.15 -5.38 2.56
C GLU A 339 -19.96 -4.10 2.36
N GLY A 340 -19.94 -3.53 1.16
CA GLY A 340 -20.61 -2.27 0.83
C GLY A 340 -22.12 -2.37 0.69
N GLY A 341 -22.66 -3.57 0.54
CA GLY A 341 -24.11 -3.83 0.53
C GLY A 341 -24.72 -3.74 1.93
N PRO A 342 -26.03 -3.45 2.05
CA PRO A 342 -26.71 -3.55 3.34
C PRO A 342 -26.55 -4.96 3.91
N LEU A 343 -26.16 -5.06 5.17
CA LEU A 343 -26.13 -6.34 5.90
C LEU A 343 -27.53 -6.97 5.80
N GLY A 344 -27.66 -8.06 5.01
CA GLY A 344 -28.94 -8.72 4.76
C GLY A 344 -29.44 -8.68 3.33
N SER A 345 -28.81 -7.95 2.42
CA SER A 345 -29.15 -8.07 0.98
C SER A 345 -28.37 -9.24 0.36
N LEU A 346 -28.77 -10.47 0.74
CA LEU A 346 -28.23 -11.71 0.15
C LEU A 346 -28.28 -11.69 -1.39
N GLY A 347 -29.25 -10.97 -1.98
CA GLY A 347 -29.43 -10.86 -3.42
C GLY A 347 -28.24 -10.17 -4.14
N GLU A 348 -27.66 -9.12 -3.57
CA GLU A 348 -26.49 -8.47 -4.16
C GLU A 348 -25.26 -9.39 -4.09
N MET A 349 -25.07 -10.05 -2.97
CA MET A 349 -23.99 -11.03 -2.81
C MET A 349 -24.14 -12.21 -3.77
N GLN A 350 -25.34 -12.72 -3.96
CA GLN A 350 -25.64 -13.76 -4.95
C GLN A 350 -25.32 -13.27 -6.37
N ALA A 351 -25.70 -12.03 -6.71
CA ALA A 351 -25.40 -11.46 -8.01
C ALA A 351 -23.89 -11.38 -8.27
N LEU A 352 -23.10 -10.94 -7.27
CA LEU A 352 -21.64 -10.90 -7.36
C LEU A 352 -21.02 -12.30 -7.58
N PHE A 353 -21.49 -13.32 -6.86
CA PHE A 353 -21.02 -14.70 -7.05
C PHE A 353 -21.40 -15.26 -8.41
N ARG A 354 -22.61 -14.97 -8.90
CA ARG A 354 -23.07 -15.37 -10.23
C ARG A 354 -22.24 -14.72 -11.32
N GLU A 355 -22.04 -13.42 -11.25
CA GLU A 355 -21.31 -12.66 -12.26
C GLU A 355 -19.83 -13.09 -12.33
N ARG A 356 -19.17 -13.16 -11.17
CA ARG A 356 -17.71 -13.41 -11.12
C ARG A 356 -17.35 -14.88 -11.28
N PHE A 357 -18.08 -15.75 -10.59
CA PHE A 357 -17.73 -17.17 -10.49
C PHE A 357 -18.71 -18.11 -11.19
N ASN A 358 -19.83 -17.63 -11.68
CA ASN A 358 -20.93 -18.43 -12.23
C ASN A 358 -21.51 -19.41 -11.19
N ILE A 359 -21.51 -19.00 -9.92
CA ILE A 359 -22.08 -19.74 -8.82
C ILE A 359 -23.42 -19.13 -8.44
N GLU A 360 -24.47 -19.95 -8.36
CA GLU A 360 -25.76 -19.56 -7.78
C GLU A 360 -25.86 -20.11 -6.34
N PRO A 361 -25.56 -19.28 -5.33
CA PRO A 361 -25.74 -19.72 -3.95
C PRO A 361 -27.22 -19.97 -3.70
N LYS A 362 -27.56 -21.20 -3.28
CA LYS A 362 -28.91 -21.50 -2.77
C LYS A 362 -28.97 -20.98 -1.35
N ILE A 363 -29.99 -20.17 -1.05
CA ILE A 363 -30.29 -19.66 0.29
C ILE A 363 -30.91 -20.79 1.11
#